data_07c0097b0c1732dd22515f197cf7f5ce
#
_entry.id   07c0097b0c1732dd22515f197cf7f5ce
#
_cell.length_a   1.000
_cell.length_b   1.000
_cell.length_c   1.000
_cell.angle_alpha   90.00
_cell.angle_beta   90.00
_cell.angle_gamma   90.00
#
_symmetry.space_group_name_H-M   'P 1'
#
loop_
_entity.id
_entity.type
_entity.pdbx_description
1 polymer ?
#
loop_
_entity_poly.entity_id
_entity_poly.type
_entity_poly.pdbx_seq_one_letter_code
_entity_poly.pdbx_strand_id
1 'polypeptide(L)'
;NRSIQNFSARCGRTSIDRGGAALRRLFTKNIRITLCTMGLLLLASYLRVAKMGGGPVGDAARIIAVAFLYLGEIIWWGVSLWRRLMHEQIRKYMLCIAGGMLLWVLFRTCKNTFFCSTPPWGRWLWYAYYIPMVLIPLFGFFTALYIGKPETWRPSWWVRLLYIPAALLIAGVLTNDLHQGAFSFLDEAYRYGPVYYAVVV
;
A
#
# COMPACT_ATOMS: atom_id res chain seq x y z
N ASN A 1 -15.66 -41.17 -44.79
CA ASN A 1 -15.40 -39.70 -44.58
C ASN A 1 -16.32 -39.04 -43.54
N ARG A 2 -17.56 -39.52 -43.28
CA ARG A 2 -18.44 -38.92 -42.24
C ARG A 2 -18.00 -39.17 -40.79
N SER A 3 -17.30 -40.27 -40.49
CA SER A 3 -16.83 -40.59 -39.12
C SER A 3 -15.68 -39.69 -38.65
N ILE A 4 -14.81 -39.28 -39.55
CA ILE A 4 -13.67 -38.39 -39.24
C ILE A 4 -14.14 -36.95 -38.98
N GLN A 5 -15.11 -36.48 -39.75
CA GLN A 5 -15.69 -35.14 -39.51
C GLN A 5 -16.44 -35.04 -38.17
N ASN A 6 -17.16 -36.08 -37.77
CA ASN A 6 -17.85 -36.12 -36.47
C ASN A 6 -16.90 -36.22 -35.30
N PHE A 7 -15.73 -36.85 -35.45
CA PHE A 7 -14.70 -36.93 -34.41
C PHE A 7 -14.02 -35.55 -34.20
N SER A 8 -13.66 -34.88 -35.30
CA SER A 8 -13.04 -33.53 -35.23
C SER A 8 -14.00 -32.49 -34.62
N ALA A 9 -15.27 -32.53 -34.96
CA ALA A 9 -16.29 -31.62 -34.41
C ALA A 9 -16.56 -31.84 -32.90
N ARG A 10 -16.46 -33.09 -32.41
CA ARG A 10 -16.57 -33.40 -30.97
C ARG A 10 -15.35 -32.96 -30.20
N CYS A 11 -14.14 -33.18 -30.73
CA CYS A 11 -12.89 -32.80 -30.07
C CYS A 11 -12.74 -31.29 -29.97
N GLY A 12 -13.14 -30.51 -30.98
CA GLY A 12 -13.14 -29.05 -30.96
C GLY A 12 -14.12 -28.48 -29.96
N ARG A 13 -15.34 -29.04 -29.84
CA ARG A 13 -16.38 -28.56 -28.96
C ARG A 13 -16.03 -28.74 -27.47
N THR A 14 -15.42 -29.90 -27.12
CA THR A 14 -15.01 -30.20 -25.73
C THR A 14 -13.84 -29.31 -25.26
N SER A 15 -12.95 -28.88 -26.16
CA SER A 15 -11.83 -27.99 -25.81
C SER A 15 -12.33 -26.54 -25.56
N ILE A 16 -13.27 -26.06 -26.35
CA ILE A 16 -13.89 -24.72 -26.20
C ILE A 16 -14.69 -24.65 -24.89
N ASP A 17 -15.49 -25.68 -24.58
CA ASP A 17 -16.27 -25.74 -23.34
C ASP A 17 -15.39 -25.79 -22.09
N ARG A 18 -14.27 -26.53 -22.13
CA ARG A 18 -13.30 -26.56 -21.02
C ARG A 18 -12.62 -25.20 -20.82
N GLY A 19 -12.27 -24.50 -21.89
CA GLY A 19 -11.72 -23.14 -21.84
C GLY A 19 -12.70 -22.15 -21.25
N GLY A 20 -13.96 -22.19 -21.67
CA GLY A 20 -15.03 -21.33 -21.13
C GLY A 20 -15.32 -21.59 -19.66
N ALA A 21 -15.34 -22.86 -19.22
CA ALA A 21 -15.54 -23.19 -17.81
C ALA A 21 -14.36 -22.76 -16.93
N ALA A 22 -13.12 -22.89 -17.41
CA ALA A 22 -11.93 -22.43 -16.72
C ALA A 22 -11.91 -20.90 -16.57
N LEU A 23 -12.26 -20.18 -17.64
CA LEU A 23 -12.35 -18.72 -17.63
C LEU A 23 -13.44 -18.23 -16.66
N ARG A 24 -14.62 -18.85 -16.65
CA ARG A 24 -15.69 -18.54 -15.68
C ARG A 24 -15.26 -18.78 -14.24
N ARG A 25 -14.54 -19.89 -13.96
CA ARG A 25 -14.02 -20.18 -12.62
C ARG A 25 -12.98 -19.15 -12.16
N LEU A 26 -12.09 -18.72 -13.03
CA LEU A 26 -11.13 -17.65 -12.74
C LEU A 26 -11.81 -16.31 -12.49
N PHE A 27 -12.82 -15.99 -13.31
CA PHE A 27 -13.58 -14.75 -13.17
C PHE A 27 -14.37 -14.73 -11.85
N THR A 28 -15.11 -15.80 -11.53
CA THR A 28 -15.86 -15.90 -10.26
C THR A 28 -14.94 -15.90 -9.03
N LYS A 29 -13.76 -16.53 -9.11
CA LYS A 29 -12.77 -16.50 -8.04
C LYS A 29 -12.24 -15.09 -7.79
N ASN A 30 -11.92 -14.36 -8.87
CA ASN A 30 -11.42 -12.98 -8.75
C ASN A 30 -12.51 -12.05 -8.18
N ILE A 31 -13.76 -12.17 -8.63
CA ILE A 31 -14.88 -11.39 -8.08
C ILE A 31 -15.07 -11.66 -6.59
N ARG A 32 -15.04 -12.93 -6.16
CA ARG A 32 -15.17 -13.26 -4.73
C ARG A 32 -14.07 -12.62 -3.89
N ILE A 33 -12.83 -12.69 -4.35
CA ILE A 33 -11.70 -12.06 -3.66
C ILE A 33 -11.92 -10.55 -3.57
N THR A 34 -12.29 -9.89 -4.68
CA THR A 34 -12.56 -8.45 -4.71
C THR A 34 -13.70 -8.05 -3.77
N LEU A 35 -14.78 -8.82 -3.73
CA LEU A 35 -15.90 -8.55 -2.83
C LEU A 35 -15.50 -8.75 -1.37
N CYS A 36 -14.70 -9.77 -1.03
CA CYS A 36 -14.19 -9.96 0.31
C CYS A 36 -13.29 -8.81 0.75
N THR A 37 -12.35 -8.37 -0.09
CA THR A 37 -11.46 -7.23 0.24
C THR A 37 -12.25 -5.94 0.39
N MET A 38 -13.22 -5.67 -0.48
CA MET A 38 -14.12 -4.51 -0.32
C MET A 38 -14.92 -4.59 0.98
N GLY A 39 -15.44 -5.76 1.32
CA GLY A 39 -16.17 -5.97 2.58
C GLY A 39 -15.31 -5.71 3.81
N LEU A 40 -14.05 -6.17 3.81
CA LEU A 40 -13.10 -5.92 4.89
C LEU A 40 -12.72 -4.43 5.01
N LEU A 41 -12.52 -3.74 3.87
CA LEU A 41 -12.26 -2.29 3.86
C LEU A 41 -13.45 -1.49 4.40
N LEU A 42 -14.68 -1.86 4.02
CA LEU A 42 -15.89 -1.24 4.54
C LEU A 42 -16.04 -1.49 6.05
N LEU A 43 -15.76 -2.71 6.51
CA LEU A 43 -15.76 -3.04 7.93
C LEU A 43 -14.71 -2.23 8.70
N ALA A 44 -13.49 -2.14 8.20
CA ALA A 44 -12.43 -1.33 8.80
C ALA A 44 -12.81 0.15 8.85
N SER A 45 -13.42 0.67 7.78
CA SER A 45 -13.93 2.05 7.71
C SER A 45 -15.06 2.29 8.71
N TYR A 46 -16.00 1.35 8.83
CA TYR A 46 -17.08 1.41 9.82
C TYR A 46 -16.54 1.40 11.24
N LEU A 47 -15.64 0.46 11.57
CA LEU A 47 -15.01 0.37 12.88
C LEU A 47 -14.22 1.63 13.24
N ARG A 48 -13.64 2.30 12.23
CA ARG A 48 -12.92 3.57 12.44
C ARG A 48 -13.84 4.70 12.85
N VAL A 49 -15.06 4.77 12.32
CA VAL A 49 -16.02 5.83 12.59
C VAL A 49 -16.91 5.50 13.79
N ALA A 50 -17.20 4.23 14.03
CA ALA A 50 -18.05 3.79 15.14
C ALA A 50 -17.43 4.19 16.49
N LYS A 51 -18.18 4.98 17.28
CA LYS A 51 -17.85 5.22 18.67
C LYS A 51 -18.28 4.01 19.49
N MET A 52 -17.36 3.15 19.84
CA MET A 52 -17.62 2.06 20.78
C MET A 52 -17.58 2.63 22.21
N GLY A 53 -18.69 2.53 22.93
CA GLY A 53 -18.78 2.96 24.32
C GLY A 53 -17.99 2.00 25.23
N GLY A 54 -16.71 2.30 25.42
CA GLY A 54 -15.80 1.48 26.23
C GLY A 54 -14.68 2.29 26.89
N GLY A 55 -14.79 3.62 26.81
CA GLY A 55 -13.73 4.49 27.31
C GLY A 55 -12.39 4.32 26.56
N PRO A 56 -11.27 4.77 27.16
CA PRO A 56 -9.95 4.75 26.50
C PRO A 56 -9.46 3.34 26.11
N VAL A 57 -9.84 2.31 26.84
CA VAL A 57 -9.48 0.91 26.52
C VAL A 57 -10.24 0.41 25.29
N GLY A 58 -11.53 0.75 25.16
CA GLY A 58 -12.32 0.41 23.98
C GLY A 58 -11.82 1.10 22.72
N ASP A 59 -11.39 2.36 22.82
CA ASP A 59 -10.82 3.10 21.71
C ASP A 59 -9.46 2.52 21.27
N ALA A 60 -8.58 2.16 22.20
CA ALA A 60 -7.31 1.49 21.90
C ALA A 60 -7.54 0.13 21.20
N ALA A 61 -8.45 -0.71 21.73
CA ALA A 61 -8.78 -2.00 21.13
C ALA A 61 -9.32 -1.82 19.68
N ARG A 62 -10.15 -0.83 19.45
CA ARG A 62 -10.67 -0.49 18.12
C ARG A 62 -9.55 -0.09 17.14
N ILE A 63 -8.63 0.79 17.56
CA ILE A 63 -7.50 1.21 16.75
C ILE A 63 -6.63 0.02 16.36
N ILE A 64 -6.35 -0.86 17.31
CA ILE A 64 -5.58 -2.08 17.09
C ILE A 64 -6.30 -3.03 16.12
N ALA A 65 -7.61 -3.27 16.32
CA ALA A 65 -8.39 -4.12 15.42
C ALA A 65 -8.40 -3.61 13.97
N VAL A 66 -8.59 -2.31 13.78
CA VAL A 66 -8.54 -1.67 12.45
C VAL A 66 -7.15 -1.81 11.84
N ALA A 67 -6.09 -1.65 12.64
CA ALA A 67 -4.72 -1.83 12.17
C ALA A 67 -4.46 -3.26 11.70
N PHE A 68 -4.91 -4.28 12.46
CA PHE A 68 -4.78 -5.69 12.05
C PHE A 68 -5.50 -5.99 10.74
N LEU A 69 -6.69 -5.42 10.51
CA LEU A 69 -7.40 -5.56 9.23
C LEU A 69 -6.59 -4.98 8.06
N TYR A 70 -6.10 -3.75 8.18
CA TYR A 70 -5.28 -3.14 7.12
C TYR A 70 -3.96 -3.88 6.89
N LEU A 71 -3.27 -4.28 7.96
CA LEU A 71 -2.03 -5.05 7.85
C LEU A 71 -2.26 -6.40 7.15
N GLY A 72 -3.34 -7.10 7.50
CA GLY A 72 -3.72 -8.36 6.87
C GLY A 72 -3.99 -8.21 5.38
N GLU A 73 -4.71 -7.16 4.97
CA GLU A 73 -4.99 -6.87 3.56
C GLU A 73 -3.72 -6.51 2.78
N ILE A 74 -2.84 -5.68 3.33
CA ILE A 74 -1.58 -5.29 2.68
C ILE A 74 -0.66 -6.50 2.53
N ILE A 75 -0.55 -7.36 3.54
CA ILE A 75 0.24 -8.61 3.48
C ILE A 75 -0.34 -9.53 2.41
N TRP A 76 -1.66 -9.73 2.40
CA TRP A 76 -2.32 -10.55 1.39
C TRP A 76 -2.08 -10.02 -0.02
N TRP A 77 -2.19 -8.70 -0.20
CA TRP A 77 -1.88 -8.04 -1.46
C TRP A 77 -0.42 -8.23 -1.86
N GLY A 78 0.54 -7.99 -0.96
CA GLY A 78 1.97 -8.20 -1.19
C GLY A 78 2.31 -9.63 -1.59
N VAL A 79 1.75 -10.64 -0.91
CA VAL A 79 1.91 -12.06 -1.27
C VAL A 79 1.31 -12.35 -2.65
N SER A 80 0.17 -11.75 -2.97
CA SER A 80 -0.46 -11.89 -4.28
C SER A 80 0.40 -11.29 -5.40
N LEU A 81 1.01 -10.13 -5.16
CA LEU A 81 1.96 -9.50 -6.09
C LEU A 81 3.19 -10.39 -6.32
N TRP A 82 3.78 -10.89 -5.24
CA TRP A 82 4.94 -11.79 -5.32
C TRP A 82 4.67 -13.00 -6.22
N ARG A 83 3.49 -13.60 -6.10
CA ARG A 83 3.11 -14.81 -6.84
C ARG A 83 2.68 -14.55 -8.28
N ARG A 84 2.19 -13.36 -8.62
CA ARG A 84 1.55 -13.07 -9.91
C ARG A 84 2.40 -12.24 -10.85
N LEU A 85 3.28 -11.40 -10.33
CA LEU A 85 4.11 -10.54 -11.17
C LEU A 85 5.34 -11.30 -11.68
N MET A 86 5.40 -11.43 -13.01
CA MET A 86 6.53 -12.05 -13.71
C MET A 86 7.71 -11.08 -13.83
N HIS A 87 7.41 -9.78 -14.10
CA HIS A 87 8.43 -8.77 -14.31
C HIS A 87 9.15 -8.40 -13.00
N GLU A 88 10.43 -8.73 -12.89
CA GLU A 88 11.21 -8.64 -11.65
C GLU A 88 11.29 -7.22 -11.09
N GLN A 89 11.54 -6.21 -11.93
CA GLN A 89 11.68 -4.82 -11.49
C GLN A 89 10.35 -4.26 -10.96
N ILE A 90 9.26 -4.49 -11.68
CA ILE A 90 7.92 -4.09 -11.23
C ILE A 90 7.59 -4.76 -9.89
N ARG A 91 7.87 -6.05 -9.77
CA ARG A 91 7.65 -6.81 -8.51
C ARG A 91 8.42 -6.20 -7.35
N LYS A 92 9.71 -5.85 -7.54
CA LYS A 92 10.53 -5.22 -6.50
C LYS A 92 9.93 -3.90 -6.01
N TYR A 93 9.59 -2.98 -6.91
CA TYR A 93 9.02 -1.69 -6.54
C TYR A 93 7.64 -1.84 -5.88
N MET A 94 6.78 -2.71 -6.40
CA MET A 94 5.47 -2.98 -5.81
C MET A 94 5.57 -3.59 -4.40
N LEU A 95 6.56 -4.46 -4.15
CA LEU A 95 6.83 -4.98 -2.81
C LEU A 95 7.40 -3.91 -1.87
N CYS A 96 8.24 -3.00 -2.38
CA CYS A 96 8.67 -1.83 -1.60
C CYS A 96 7.50 -0.94 -1.21
N ILE A 97 6.53 -0.73 -2.12
CA ILE A 97 5.28 -0.01 -1.83
C ILE A 97 4.49 -0.74 -0.73
N ALA A 98 4.29 -2.05 -0.87
CA ALA A 98 3.59 -2.85 0.15
C ALA A 98 4.28 -2.76 1.53
N GLY A 99 5.61 -2.89 1.57
CA GLY A 99 6.42 -2.71 2.77
C GLY A 99 6.30 -1.31 3.36
N GLY A 100 6.33 -0.28 2.52
CA GLY A 100 6.12 1.11 2.92
C GLY A 100 4.73 1.34 3.53
N MET A 101 3.68 0.77 2.94
CA MET A 101 2.32 0.83 3.49
C MET A 101 2.21 0.12 4.85
N LEU A 102 2.86 -1.05 5.02
CA LEU A 102 2.91 -1.75 6.31
C LEU A 102 3.58 -0.89 7.38
N LEU A 103 4.75 -0.32 7.07
CA LEU A 103 5.46 0.57 7.99
C LEU A 103 4.63 1.81 8.34
N TRP A 104 3.95 2.39 7.36
CA TRP A 104 3.09 3.55 7.58
C TRP A 104 1.94 3.25 8.55
N VAL A 105 1.24 2.11 8.36
CA VAL A 105 0.16 1.69 9.26
C VAL A 105 0.71 1.40 10.66
N LEU A 106 1.86 0.71 10.76
CA LEU A 106 2.51 0.40 12.04
C LEU A 106 2.88 1.67 12.81
N PHE A 107 3.63 2.59 12.20
CA PHE A 107 4.05 3.84 12.87
C PHE A 107 2.85 4.66 13.31
N ARG A 108 1.83 4.78 12.47
CA ARG A 108 0.59 5.49 12.81
C ARG A 108 -0.14 4.85 13.97
N THR A 109 -0.25 3.52 13.99
CA THR A 109 -0.93 2.79 15.07
C THR A 109 -0.16 2.89 16.36
N CYS A 110 1.16 2.67 16.34
CA CYS A 110 2.02 2.82 17.52
C CYS A 110 1.93 4.22 18.11
N LYS A 111 2.01 5.26 17.26
CA LYS A 111 1.86 6.65 17.71
C LYS A 111 0.53 6.88 18.42
N ASN A 112 -0.57 6.45 17.81
CA ASN A 112 -1.90 6.74 18.33
C ASN A 112 -2.28 5.90 19.55
N THR A 113 -1.64 4.71 19.73
CA THR A 113 -1.98 3.79 20.83
C THR A 113 -1.08 4.01 22.04
N PHE A 114 0.23 4.17 21.83
CA PHE A 114 1.20 4.14 22.93
C PHE A 114 1.79 5.52 23.27
N PHE A 115 1.81 6.46 22.32
CA PHE A 115 2.57 7.70 22.46
C PHE A 115 1.70 8.96 22.28
N CYS A 116 0.41 8.86 22.58
CA CYS A 116 -0.55 9.95 22.37
C CYS A 116 -0.18 11.24 23.13
N SER A 117 0.55 11.13 24.24
CA SER A 117 0.85 12.26 25.13
C SER A 117 2.30 12.33 25.63
N THR A 118 3.22 11.47 25.16
CA THR A 118 4.62 11.42 25.66
C THR A 118 5.60 11.93 24.60
N PRO A 119 6.15 13.13 24.74
CA PRO A 119 7.36 13.56 24.04
C PRO A 119 8.58 12.85 24.65
N PRO A 120 9.65 12.51 23.92
CA PRO A 120 9.99 12.82 22.53
C PRO A 120 9.66 11.68 21.52
N TRP A 121 9.39 10.44 22.00
CA TRP A 121 9.20 9.25 21.15
C TRP A 121 8.03 9.38 20.19
N GLY A 122 6.95 10.04 20.60
CA GLY A 122 5.79 10.32 19.74
C GLY A 122 6.14 11.19 18.55
N ARG A 123 7.05 12.16 18.70
CA ARG A 123 7.52 13.03 17.61
C ARG A 123 8.37 12.26 16.61
N TRP A 124 9.29 11.40 17.08
CA TRP A 124 10.10 10.56 16.19
C TRP A 124 9.26 9.60 15.37
N LEU A 125 8.25 8.97 15.97
CA LEU A 125 7.29 8.13 15.23
C LEU A 125 6.46 8.97 14.25
N TRP A 126 6.15 10.21 14.59
CA TRP A 126 5.47 11.12 13.69
C TRP A 126 6.34 11.46 12.48
N TYR A 127 7.61 11.75 12.66
CA TYR A 127 8.52 11.99 11.54
C TYR A 127 8.75 10.74 10.71
N ALA A 128 8.92 9.59 11.37
CA ALA A 128 9.19 8.33 10.69
C ALA A 128 8.09 7.90 9.71
N TYR A 129 6.82 8.19 9.99
CA TYR A 129 5.76 7.80 9.05
C TYR A 129 5.75 8.63 7.76
N TYR A 130 6.43 9.78 7.70
CA TYR A 130 6.58 10.54 6.45
C TYR A 130 7.55 9.88 5.47
N ILE A 131 8.46 9.03 5.95
CA ILE A 131 9.38 8.28 5.08
C ILE A 131 8.60 7.46 4.05
N PRO A 132 7.71 6.53 4.43
CA PRO A 132 6.91 5.79 3.46
C PRO A 132 5.98 6.69 2.65
N MET A 133 5.50 7.79 3.21
CA MET A 133 4.62 8.73 2.53
C MET A 133 5.29 9.39 1.30
N VAL A 134 6.60 9.65 1.37
CA VAL A 134 7.40 10.15 0.24
C VAL A 134 7.83 9.02 -0.70
N LEU A 135 8.20 7.86 -0.15
CA LEU A 135 8.75 6.76 -0.96
C LEU A 135 7.69 6.00 -1.76
N ILE A 136 6.46 5.87 -1.25
CA ILE A 136 5.37 5.15 -1.94
C ILE A 136 5.07 5.76 -3.33
N PRO A 137 4.79 7.07 -3.48
CA PRO A 137 4.57 7.67 -4.78
C PRO A 137 5.80 7.62 -5.68
N LEU A 138 7.02 7.76 -5.13
CA LEU A 138 8.25 7.62 -5.88
C LEU A 138 8.39 6.21 -6.48
N PHE A 139 8.17 5.16 -5.70
CA PHE A 139 8.20 3.78 -6.20
C PHE A 139 7.04 3.50 -7.16
N GLY A 140 5.88 4.11 -6.96
CA GLY A 140 4.77 4.09 -7.90
C GLY A 140 5.15 4.67 -9.26
N PHE A 141 5.82 5.80 -9.28
CA PHE A 141 6.36 6.41 -10.49
C PHE A 141 7.37 5.49 -11.20
N PHE A 142 8.34 4.92 -10.46
CA PHE A 142 9.27 3.94 -11.05
C PHE A 142 8.55 2.70 -11.58
N THR A 143 7.55 2.20 -10.89
CA THR A 143 6.72 1.09 -11.36
C THR A 143 6.07 1.43 -12.70
N ALA A 144 5.48 2.61 -12.82
CA ALA A 144 4.83 3.08 -14.05
C ALA A 144 5.79 3.15 -15.24
N LEU A 145 7.05 3.54 -15.02
CA LEU A 145 8.07 3.59 -16.07
C LEU A 145 8.44 2.22 -16.65
N TYR A 146 8.33 1.15 -15.84
CA TYR A 146 8.64 -0.21 -16.28
C TYR A 146 7.45 -0.90 -16.98
N ILE A 147 6.25 -0.37 -16.89
CA ILE A 147 5.07 -0.96 -17.53
C ILE A 147 5.25 -0.96 -19.06
N GLY A 148 5.11 -2.11 -19.69
CA GLY A 148 5.25 -2.28 -21.14
C GLY A 148 6.69 -2.27 -21.65
N LYS A 149 7.69 -2.24 -20.79
CA LYS A 149 9.11 -2.34 -21.16
C LYS A 149 9.65 -3.76 -20.95
N PRO A 150 10.62 -4.20 -21.76
CA PRO A 150 11.28 -5.49 -21.55
C PRO A 150 12.09 -5.48 -20.25
N GLU A 151 12.36 -6.66 -19.68
CA GLU A 151 13.10 -6.80 -18.40
C GLU A 151 14.53 -6.26 -18.45
N THR A 152 15.12 -6.25 -19.63
CA THR A 152 16.46 -5.70 -19.88
C THR A 152 16.50 -4.20 -19.91
N TRP A 153 15.36 -3.53 -20.05
CA TRP A 153 15.29 -2.08 -20.09
C TRP A 153 15.70 -1.46 -18.76
N ARG A 154 16.47 -0.38 -18.82
CA ARG A 154 16.89 0.40 -17.66
C ARG A 154 16.53 1.87 -17.88
N PRO A 155 15.96 2.53 -16.87
CA PRO A 155 15.69 3.97 -16.96
C PRO A 155 17.00 4.74 -17.06
N SER A 156 16.95 5.87 -17.76
CA SER A 156 18.07 6.81 -17.84
C SER A 156 18.52 7.23 -16.43
N TRP A 157 19.80 7.55 -16.28
CA TRP A 157 20.37 8.00 -15.02
C TRP A 157 19.69 9.27 -14.47
N TRP A 158 19.20 10.14 -15.35
CA TRP A 158 18.41 11.32 -14.99
C TRP A 158 17.17 10.99 -14.17
N VAL A 159 16.50 9.93 -14.47
CA VAL A 159 15.31 9.49 -13.74
C VAL A 159 15.65 9.08 -12.31
N ARG A 160 16.86 8.55 -12.09
CA ARG A 160 17.35 8.20 -10.76
C ARG A 160 17.63 9.42 -9.89
N LEU A 161 17.83 10.60 -10.49
CA LEU A 161 18.00 11.84 -9.73
C LEU A 161 16.76 12.21 -8.92
N LEU A 162 15.58 11.65 -9.23
CA LEU A 162 14.37 11.82 -8.39
C LEU A 162 14.55 11.31 -6.95
N TYR A 163 15.51 10.43 -6.69
CA TYR A 163 15.83 10.04 -5.31
C TYR A 163 16.40 11.21 -4.49
N ILE A 164 17.06 12.20 -5.13
CA ILE A 164 17.65 13.35 -4.43
C ILE A 164 16.58 14.22 -3.78
N PRO A 165 15.57 14.75 -4.51
CA PRO A 165 14.51 15.54 -3.88
C PRO A 165 13.72 14.74 -2.83
N ALA A 166 13.47 13.45 -3.06
CA ALA A 166 12.84 12.60 -2.07
C ALA A 166 13.66 12.46 -0.79
N ALA A 167 14.98 12.27 -0.92
CA ALA A 167 15.88 12.21 0.22
C ALA A 167 15.95 13.55 0.97
N LEU A 168 15.95 14.69 0.25
CA LEU A 168 15.94 16.02 0.84
C LEU A 168 14.64 16.28 1.62
N LEU A 169 13.49 15.87 1.08
CA LEU A 169 12.20 15.99 1.78
C LEU A 169 12.18 15.14 3.06
N ILE A 170 12.65 13.91 2.99
CA ILE A 170 12.75 13.02 4.15
C ILE A 170 13.70 13.62 5.19
N ALA A 171 14.89 14.07 4.79
CA ALA A 171 15.83 14.72 5.67
C ALA A 171 15.24 15.98 6.31
N GLY A 172 14.52 16.80 5.53
CA GLY A 172 13.84 17.99 6.04
C GLY A 172 12.79 17.68 7.10
N VAL A 173 12.07 16.57 6.99
CA VAL A 173 11.11 16.16 8.03
C VAL A 173 11.83 15.57 9.25
N LEU A 174 12.85 14.71 9.06
CA LEU A 174 13.57 14.08 10.16
C LEU A 174 14.40 15.09 10.98
N THR A 175 14.89 16.14 10.35
CA THR A 175 15.65 17.22 11.02
C THR A 175 14.76 18.37 11.50
N ASN A 176 13.44 18.19 11.52
CA ASN A 176 12.50 19.25 11.89
C ASN A 176 12.75 19.87 13.26
N ASP A 177 13.28 19.12 14.22
CA ASP A 177 13.61 19.64 15.56
C ASP A 177 14.70 20.74 15.52
N LEU A 178 15.52 20.79 14.44
CA LEU A 178 16.57 21.81 14.26
C LEU A 178 16.05 23.11 13.66
N HIS A 179 15.08 23.05 12.73
CA HIS A 179 14.67 24.21 11.93
C HIS A 179 13.16 24.50 12.00
N GLN A 180 12.37 23.62 12.62
CA GLN A 180 10.89 23.74 12.74
C GLN A 180 10.15 24.08 11.43
N GLY A 181 10.75 23.73 10.28
CA GLY A 181 10.23 24.06 8.95
C GLY A 181 9.10 23.17 8.48
N ALA A 182 8.99 21.95 9.02
CA ALA A 182 7.87 21.05 8.73
C ALA A 182 6.74 21.22 9.75
N PHE A 183 7.10 21.27 11.04
CA PHE A 183 6.14 21.43 12.15
C PHE A 183 6.74 22.34 13.19
N SER A 184 6.01 23.35 13.63
CA SER A 184 6.31 24.15 14.81
C SER A 184 5.36 23.76 15.94
N PHE A 185 5.94 23.32 17.06
CA PHE A 185 5.19 22.93 18.25
C PHE A 185 5.08 24.15 19.19
N LEU A 186 3.86 24.65 19.37
CA LEU A 186 3.52 25.75 20.28
C LEU A 186 2.60 25.19 21.37
N ASP A 187 3.14 24.96 22.55
CA ASP A 187 2.54 24.47 23.80
C ASP A 187 1.55 23.30 23.69
N GLU A 188 0.41 23.35 23.12
CA GLU A 188 -0.51 22.23 22.92
C GLU A 188 -1.00 22.11 21.45
N ALA A 189 -0.56 23.02 20.58
CA ALA A 189 -0.92 23.04 19.17
C ALA A 189 0.31 22.93 18.29
N TYR A 190 0.14 22.34 17.11
CA TYR A 190 1.18 22.32 16.08
C TYR A 190 0.72 23.10 14.85
N ARG A 191 1.66 23.81 14.23
CA ARG A 191 1.44 24.47 12.94
C ARG A 191 2.24 23.74 11.85
N TYR A 192 1.65 23.63 10.69
CA TYR A 192 2.31 23.08 9.51
C TYR A 192 3.20 24.13 8.85
N GLY A 193 4.46 23.80 8.62
CA GLY A 193 5.41 24.65 7.93
C GLY A 193 5.51 24.34 6.42
N PRO A 194 6.33 25.11 5.68
CA PRO A 194 6.46 24.96 4.23
C PRO A 194 6.94 23.58 3.79
N VAL A 195 7.81 22.92 4.54
CA VAL A 195 8.29 21.58 4.24
C VAL A 195 7.17 20.53 4.29
N TYR A 196 6.22 20.69 5.22
CA TYR A 196 5.03 19.83 5.27
C TYR A 196 4.23 19.88 3.96
N TYR A 197 3.94 21.10 3.49
CA TYR A 197 3.20 21.27 2.25
C TYR A 197 3.94 20.70 1.03
N ALA A 198 5.28 20.81 0.99
CA ALA A 198 6.08 20.21 -0.07
C ALA A 198 6.06 18.67 -0.09
N VAL A 199 5.75 18.03 1.05
CA VAL A 199 5.64 16.56 1.15
C VAL A 199 4.24 16.06 0.81
N VAL A 200 3.20 16.86 1.10
CA VAL A 200 1.79 16.43 1.00
C VAL A 200 1.15 16.83 -0.33
N VAL A 201 1.61 17.90 -0.96
CA VAL A 201 1.15 18.41 -2.27
C VAL A 201 1.96 17.81 -3.39
#